data_1e04bfda5fd678e05c4164247c39c6fd
#
_entry.id   1e04bfda5fd678e05c4164247c39c6fd
#
_cell.length_a   1.000
_cell.length_b   1.000
_cell.length_c   1.000
_cell.angle_alpha   90.00
_cell.angle_beta   90.00
_cell.angle_gamma   90.00
#
_symmetry.space_group_name_H-M   'P 1'
#
loop_
_entity.id
_entity.type
_entity.pdbx_description
1 polymer ?
#
loop_
_entity_poly.entity_id
_entity_poly.type
_entity_poly.pdbx_seq_one_letter_code
_entity_poly.pdbx_strand_id
1 'polypeptide(L)'
;MKVLLFTLVLCPATVILFGQPVSREIKIKKGQTYLNLPISNSGKLVRARIKYDGTALDQFTIKLAEANPDYWAFFDVTAYQGKSIFMEIENYIPPNFGGAQAVTPEVNVSVAPSRKGLDLVYADSKFQGQDSVYRERDRPQVHFSSRRGWINDPNGLVYYNGEYHLYYQHNPYGWEWGNMHWGHAVAKDLLHWEELKEAIFPVLDIKPEGSRGDAAFSGSAVVDPMNTSGFRKNGIDPLVAFYTSTGRGECIKISYDNGRTFIDYTGNPILKHNGRDPKVFWYAPGNHWVMVVWDSGMPKKMSLGQEASLRQHSICTSPDLKTWTYQSGVGGFFECPELFELPVEGQPGVSKWIMYDAHGRYVVGGFDGKQFTVGQPLKKYDNGGGYFYASQTYNNTPDNRRIQIGWGRNITHPGMPFNQAMLFPTELKLKNTFDGLRLCPTPIKEISTLHKNSQTVEDKVVTSDAPVTLAVNKESAIHVVAEFERGDAPITLNVLGYELNYDNEWEFSTVAAAGTAAPITPAGPFTPPTTLVPVTYVKSGTDMFKIEAIVDKNIIEIYVNDGELYYATLFNGKKTGKVEASVRTGGGGGGGRGIKRKYIVKKMEVHELKSIWPEN
;
A
#
# COMPACT_ATOMS: atom_id res chain seq x y z
N MET A 1 73.04 -7.01 5.39
CA MET A 1 72.16 -5.88 5.25
C MET A 1 71.38 -6.03 3.93
N LYS A 2 70.15 -6.57 3.98
CA LYS A 2 69.27 -6.66 2.81
C LYS A 2 68.25 -5.53 2.91
N VAL A 3 68.30 -4.59 1.99
CA VAL A 3 67.32 -3.49 1.86
C VAL A 3 66.11 -4.04 1.14
N LEU A 4 64.93 -4.05 1.85
CA LEU A 4 63.65 -4.36 1.25
C LEU A 4 63.09 -3.07 0.64
N LEU A 5 62.99 -3.03 -0.69
CA LEU A 5 62.24 -1.97 -1.40
C LEU A 5 60.75 -2.28 -1.31
N PHE A 6 59.99 -1.42 -0.61
CA PHE A 6 58.51 -1.41 -0.67
C PHE A 6 58.10 -0.62 -1.90
N THR A 7 57.56 -1.30 -2.90
CA THR A 7 56.90 -0.66 -4.03
C THR A 7 55.49 -0.26 -3.63
N LEU A 8 55.25 1.02 -3.47
CA LEU A 8 53.91 1.60 -3.24
C LEU A 8 53.14 1.49 -4.56
N VAL A 9 52.20 0.56 -4.67
CA VAL A 9 51.25 0.52 -5.78
C VAL A 9 50.19 1.62 -5.51
N LEU A 10 50.35 2.78 -6.14
CA LEU A 10 49.29 3.78 -6.23
C LEU A 10 48.18 3.20 -7.13
N CYS A 11 47.05 2.82 -6.50
CA CYS A 11 45.82 2.56 -7.23
C CYS A 11 45.31 3.92 -7.77
N PRO A 12 45.14 4.11 -9.10
CA PRO A 12 44.59 5.37 -9.60
C PRO A 12 43.15 5.51 -9.12
N ALA A 13 42.92 6.49 -8.28
CA ALA A 13 41.55 6.91 -7.97
C ALA A 13 40.93 7.43 -9.27
N THR A 14 40.00 6.69 -9.83
CA THR A 14 39.23 7.12 -11.00
C THR A 14 38.37 8.31 -10.56
N VAL A 15 38.80 9.51 -10.89
CA VAL A 15 37.98 10.74 -10.71
C VAL A 15 36.89 10.69 -11.75
N ILE A 16 35.66 10.39 -11.30
CA ILE A 16 34.48 10.47 -12.15
C ILE A 16 34.16 11.96 -12.34
N LEU A 17 34.45 12.49 -13.51
CA LEU A 17 34.05 13.86 -13.90
C LEU A 17 32.56 13.85 -14.26
N PHE A 18 31.73 14.43 -13.41
CA PHE A 18 30.33 14.68 -13.73
C PHE A 18 30.22 15.84 -14.73
N GLY A 19 29.34 15.70 -15.73
CA GLY A 19 28.95 16.81 -16.59
C GLY A 19 28.29 17.91 -15.75
N GLN A 20 28.54 19.18 -16.15
CA GLN A 20 27.96 20.33 -15.42
C GLN A 20 26.43 20.24 -15.38
N PRO A 21 25.78 20.61 -14.25
CA PRO A 21 24.34 20.71 -14.19
C PRO A 21 23.79 21.68 -15.25
N VAL A 22 22.63 21.34 -15.78
CA VAL A 22 21.88 22.21 -16.70
C VAL A 22 20.75 22.88 -15.92
N SER A 23 20.68 24.20 -15.97
CA SER A 23 19.70 24.97 -15.21
C SER A 23 18.82 25.82 -16.12
N ARG A 24 17.55 26.03 -15.68
CA ARG A 24 16.63 26.97 -16.31
C ARG A 24 15.92 27.79 -15.25
N GLU A 25 15.94 29.14 -15.47
CA GLU A 25 15.12 30.09 -14.71
C GLU A 25 13.69 30.08 -15.23
N ILE A 26 12.71 30.05 -14.31
CA ILE A 26 11.28 30.03 -14.60
C ILE A 26 10.64 31.13 -13.75
N LYS A 27 10.12 32.16 -14.41
CA LYS A 27 9.41 33.26 -13.74
C LYS A 27 7.97 32.86 -13.49
N ILE A 28 7.55 32.83 -12.23
CA ILE A 28 6.19 32.51 -11.81
C ILE A 28 5.35 33.77 -11.83
N LYS A 29 4.38 33.89 -12.73
CA LYS A 29 3.47 35.02 -12.81
C LYS A 29 2.39 34.95 -11.74
N LYS A 30 1.75 36.08 -11.43
CA LYS A 30 0.56 36.10 -10.56
C LYS A 30 -0.54 35.21 -11.13
N GLY A 31 -1.15 34.37 -10.31
CA GLY A 31 -2.18 33.39 -10.69
C GLY A 31 -1.64 32.04 -11.16
N GLN A 32 -0.33 31.88 -11.36
CA GLN A 32 0.26 30.57 -11.65
C GLN A 32 0.48 29.80 -10.35
N THR A 33 -0.04 28.59 -10.30
CA THR A 33 -0.06 27.74 -9.11
C THR A 33 0.84 26.52 -9.25
N TYR A 34 1.01 26.03 -10.47
CA TYR A 34 1.70 24.77 -10.73
C TYR A 34 2.84 24.93 -11.73
N LEU A 35 3.96 24.30 -11.42
CA LEU A 35 5.03 24.03 -12.36
C LEU A 35 4.77 22.66 -12.98
N ASN A 36 4.49 22.61 -14.27
CA ASN A 36 4.20 21.40 -15.02
C ASN A 36 5.49 20.75 -15.53
N LEU A 37 5.68 19.48 -15.22
CA LEU A 37 6.87 18.68 -15.51
C LEU A 37 6.52 17.57 -16.51
N PRO A 38 7.12 17.58 -17.72
CA PRO A 38 6.83 16.58 -18.75
C PRO A 38 7.52 15.25 -18.42
N ILE A 39 6.79 14.15 -18.35
CA ILE A 39 7.33 12.82 -18.00
C ILE A 39 7.35 11.92 -19.23
N SER A 40 8.45 11.16 -19.38
CA SER A 40 8.52 10.03 -20.30
C SER A 40 8.97 8.77 -19.57
N ASN A 41 8.14 7.72 -19.58
CA ASN A 41 8.46 6.46 -18.93
C ASN A 41 9.70 5.77 -19.51
N SER A 42 10.02 6.04 -20.78
CA SER A 42 11.23 5.57 -21.47
C SER A 42 12.41 6.55 -21.42
N GLY A 43 12.20 7.74 -20.83
CA GLY A 43 13.21 8.78 -20.76
C GLY A 43 14.42 8.41 -19.89
N LYS A 44 15.53 9.15 -20.06
CA LYS A 44 16.71 9.01 -19.20
C LYS A 44 16.40 9.55 -17.80
N LEU A 45 16.75 8.78 -16.77
CA LEU A 45 16.63 9.23 -15.38
C LEU A 45 17.69 10.27 -15.07
N VAL A 46 17.28 11.43 -14.58
CA VAL A 46 18.15 12.52 -14.12
C VAL A 46 17.80 12.89 -12.69
N ARG A 47 18.72 13.50 -11.95
CA ARG A 47 18.41 14.18 -10.69
C ARG A 47 17.99 15.59 -11.01
N ALA A 48 16.86 16.01 -10.44
CA ALA A 48 16.34 17.37 -10.55
C ALA A 48 16.31 18.07 -9.19
N ARG A 49 16.51 19.38 -9.18
CA ARG A 49 16.29 20.24 -8.02
C ARG A 49 15.46 21.44 -8.45
N ILE A 50 14.46 21.78 -7.65
CA ILE A 50 13.73 23.04 -7.75
C ILE A 50 14.29 23.96 -6.66
N LYS A 51 14.77 25.14 -7.03
CA LYS A 51 15.45 26.08 -6.14
C LYS A 51 14.79 27.46 -6.15
N TYR A 52 14.77 28.11 -4.99
CA TYR A 52 14.45 29.52 -4.84
C TYR A 52 15.51 30.18 -3.97
N ASP A 53 16.04 31.32 -4.43
CA ASP A 53 17.08 32.09 -3.74
C ASP A 53 18.27 31.22 -3.24
N GLY A 54 18.75 30.36 -4.13
CA GLY A 54 19.85 29.43 -3.83
C GLY A 54 19.48 28.18 -3.00
N THR A 55 18.32 28.19 -2.34
CA THR A 55 17.85 27.08 -1.47
C THR A 55 17.03 26.07 -2.28
N ALA A 56 17.32 24.80 -2.12
CA ALA A 56 16.52 23.73 -2.70
C ALA A 56 15.16 23.65 -1.99
N LEU A 57 14.08 23.68 -2.77
CA LEU A 57 12.70 23.49 -2.32
C LEU A 57 12.34 22.01 -2.34
N ASP A 58 12.82 21.30 -3.37
CA ASP A 58 12.66 19.87 -3.52
C ASP A 58 13.81 19.31 -4.37
N GLN A 59 14.12 18.02 -4.15
CA GLN A 59 15.11 17.26 -4.91
C GLN A 59 14.58 15.85 -5.17
N PHE A 60 14.58 15.44 -6.44
CA PHE A 60 14.02 14.18 -6.87
C PHE A 60 14.73 13.66 -8.12
N THR A 61 14.47 12.39 -8.45
CA THR A 61 14.84 11.83 -9.75
C THR A 61 13.63 11.87 -10.67
N ILE A 62 13.86 12.13 -11.96
CA ILE A 62 12.78 12.30 -12.95
C ILE A 62 13.26 11.84 -14.33
N LYS A 63 12.34 11.26 -15.11
CA LYS A 63 12.53 10.96 -16.53
C LYS A 63 11.84 12.05 -17.35
N LEU A 64 12.52 13.18 -17.60
CA LEU A 64 11.96 14.27 -18.38
C LEU A 64 11.78 13.87 -19.85
N ALA A 65 10.59 14.10 -20.39
CA ALA A 65 10.33 13.99 -21.81
C ALA A 65 11.04 15.10 -22.58
N GLU A 66 11.71 14.78 -23.67
CA GLU A 66 12.31 15.75 -24.60
C GLU A 66 11.36 16.16 -25.73
N ALA A 67 10.28 15.40 -25.92
CA ALA A 67 9.15 15.65 -26.79
C ALA A 67 8.01 14.70 -26.38
N ASN A 68 6.75 15.03 -26.68
CA ASN A 68 5.57 14.17 -26.49
C ASN A 68 5.55 13.43 -25.14
N PRO A 69 5.25 14.13 -24.04
CA PRO A 69 5.19 13.50 -22.72
C PRO A 69 4.16 12.37 -22.67
N ASP A 70 4.50 11.28 -21.95
CA ASP A 70 3.54 10.21 -21.65
C ASP A 70 2.46 10.72 -20.69
N TYR A 71 2.87 11.57 -19.72
CA TYR A 71 1.98 12.31 -18.84
C TYR A 71 2.72 13.49 -18.21
N TRP A 72 2.04 14.24 -17.32
CA TRP A 72 2.60 15.40 -16.63
C TRP A 72 2.56 15.20 -15.11
N ALA A 73 3.69 15.43 -14.47
CA ALA A 73 3.76 15.69 -13.04
C ALA A 73 3.71 17.20 -12.78
N PHE A 74 3.57 17.60 -11.55
CA PHE A 74 3.55 19.02 -11.18
C PHE A 74 4.14 19.26 -9.80
N PHE A 75 4.60 20.50 -9.58
CA PHE A 75 5.04 21.01 -8.29
C PHE A 75 4.26 22.29 -7.97
N ASP A 76 3.81 22.47 -6.73
CA ASP A 76 3.07 23.66 -6.30
C ASP A 76 4.01 24.86 -6.14
N VAL A 77 3.76 25.90 -6.89
CA VAL A 77 4.54 27.14 -6.89
C VAL A 77 3.76 28.35 -6.37
N THR A 78 2.63 28.13 -5.70
CA THR A 78 1.75 29.20 -5.20
C THR A 78 2.49 30.24 -4.34
N ALA A 79 3.41 29.79 -3.49
CA ALA A 79 4.21 30.64 -2.61
C ALA A 79 5.28 31.49 -3.35
N TYR A 80 5.49 31.22 -4.65
CA TYR A 80 6.55 31.82 -5.45
C TYR A 80 6.00 32.77 -6.56
N GLN A 81 4.71 33.10 -6.52
CA GLN A 81 4.12 34.03 -7.46
C GLN A 81 4.83 35.41 -7.41
N GLY A 82 5.14 35.96 -8.58
CA GLY A 82 5.92 37.18 -8.73
C GLY A 82 7.44 37.00 -8.60
N LYS A 83 7.92 35.78 -8.37
CA LYS A 83 9.33 35.41 -8.16
C LYS A 83 9.85 34.55 -9.31
N SER A 84 11.17 34.39 -9.38
CA SER A 84 11.82 33.40 -10.26
C SER A 84 12.29 32.20 -9.44
N ILE A 85 12.00 31.01 -9.94
CA ILE A 85 12.56 29.75 -9.42
C ILE A 85 13.52 29.16 -10.46
N PHE A 86 14.41 28.31 -10.03
CA PHE A 86 15.35 27.60 -10.90
C PHE A 86 15.07 26.11 -10.85
N MET A 87 14.95 25.49 -12.02
CA MET A 87 15.00 24.04 -12.12
C MET A 87 16.35 23.60 -12.70
N GLU A 88 17.06 22.80 -11.96
CA GLU A 88 18.38 22.28 -12.28
C GLU A 88 18.32 20.76 -12.47
N ILE A 89 18.96 20.23 -13.48
CA ILE A 89 19.10 18.78 -13.69
C ILE A 89 20.57 18.40 -13.81
N GLU A 90 20.92 17.23 -13.29
CA GLU A 90 22.23 16.60 -13.41
C GLU A 90 22.08 15.09 -13.70
N ASN A 91 23.16 14.49 -14.21
CA ASN A 91 23.17 13.03 -14.38
C ASN A 91 23.00 12.33 -13.04
N TYR A 92 22.20 11.27 -13.03
CA TYR A 92 21.98 10.45 -11.85
C TYR A 92 22.50 9.03 -12.06
N ILE A 93 23.31 8.57 -11.13
CA ILE A 93 23.75 7.19 -11.07
C ILE A 93 22.98 6.53 -9.92
N PRO A 94 22.11 5.54 -10.20
CA PRO A 94 21.44 4.80 -9.14
C PRO A 94 22.47 4.15 -8.21
N PRO A 95 22.29 4.22 -6.89
CA PRO A 95 23.14 3.49 -5.97
C PRO A 95 22.99 1.99 -6.22
N ASN A 96 24.13 1.27 -6.21
CA ASN A 96 24.14 -0.18 -6.39
C ASN A 96 23.57 -0.84 -5.12
N PHE A 97 22.32 -1.31 -5.20
CA PHE A 97 21.68 -2.08 -4.14
C PHE A 97 22.13 -3.54 -4.27
N GLY A 98 23.25 -3.95 -3.65
CA GLY A 98 23.84 -5.28 -3.70
C GLY A 98 22.84 -6.43 -3.74
N GLY A 99 22.35 -6.74 -4.91
CA GLY A 99 21.50 -7.86 -5.30
C GLY A 99 21.79 -8.13 -6.77
N ALA A 100 21.97 -9.38 -7.14
CA ALA A 100 22.32 -9.80 -8.47
C ALA A 100 21.39 -9.17 -9.52
N GLN A 101 22.01 -8.55 -10.55
CA GLN A 101 21.42 -7.94 -11.75
C GLN A 101 20.93 -6.48 -11.62
N ALA A 102 21.76 -5.58 -11.14
CA ALA A 102 21.69 -4.22 -11.69
C ALA A 102 22.52 -4.20 -12.98
N VAL A 103 21.89 -4.38 -14.13
CA VAL A 103 22.47 -3.92 -15.39
C VAL A 103 22.49 -2.40 -15.29
N THR A 104 23.62 -1.84 -14.83
CA THR A 104 23.86 -0.41 -14.95
C THR A 104 24.04 -0.12 -16.43
N PRO A 105 23.11 0.63 -17.09
CA PRO A 105 23.42 1.17 -18.38
C PRO A 105 24.72 1.97 -18.21
N GLU A 106 25.66 1.88 -19.14
CA GLU A 106 26.83 2.78 -19.17
C GLU A 106 26.31 4.22 -19.29
N VAL A 107 26.11 4.86 -18.16
CA VAL A 107 25.74 6.29 -18.13
C VAL A 107 27.05 7.06 -18.32
N ASN A 108 27.24 7.64 -19.50
CA ASN A 108 28.34 8.56 -19.71
C ASN A 108 28.06 9.86 -18.88
N VAL A 109 28.56 9.85 -17.65
CA VAL A 109 28.35 10.94 -16.67
C VAL A 109 29.15 12.20 -16.99
N SER A 110 30.11 12.13 -17.92
CA SER A 110 30.93 13.28 -18.33
C SER A 110 30.18 14.25 -19.27
N VAL A 111 29.10 13.79 -19.92
CA VAL A 111 28.27 14.63 -20.79
C VAL A 111 27.11 15.20 -19.97
N ALA A 112 26.90 16.51 -20.03
CA ALA A 112 25.77 17.17 -19.39
C ALA A 112 24.42 16.57 -19.86
N PRO A 113 23.37 16.52 -19.00
CA PRO A 113 22.05 16.07 -19.43
C PRO A 113 21.47 17.01 -20.50
N SER A 114 20.56 16.48 -21.33
CA SER A 114 19.91 17.27 -22.38
C SER A 114 19.02 18.36 -21.77
N ARG A 115 19.11 19.58 -22.31
CA ARG A 115 18.26 20.69 -21.90
C ARG A 115 16.82 20.58 -22.42
N LYS A 116 16.56 19.82 -23.49
CA LYS A 116 15.28 19.77 -24.17
C LYS A 116 14.10 19.52 -23.22
N GLY A 117 14.26 18.60 -22.27
CA GLY A 117 13.21 18.31 -21.29
C GLY A 117 12.91 19.50 -20.36
N LEU A 118 13.94 20.27 -19.97
CA LEU A 118 13.74 21.50 -19.20
C LEU A 118 12.99 22.57 -20.00
N ASP A 119 13.19 22.64 -21.30
CA ASP A 119 12.56 23.66 -22.16
C ASP A 119 11.04 23.43 -22.31
N LEU A 120 10.55 22.23 -22.03
CA LEU A 120 9.13 21.89 -21.99
C LEU A 120 8.47 22.21 -20.63
N VAL A 121 9.24 22.43 -19.56
CA VAL A 121 8.70 22.76 -18.23
C VAL A 121 8.06 24.16 -18.28
N TYR A 122 6.85 24.30 -17.73
CA TYR A 122 6.17 25.60 -17.70
C TYR A 122 5.30 25.77 -16.45
N ALA A 123 5.05 27.02 -16.05
CA ALA A 123 4.15 27.35 -14.96
C ALA A 123 2.77 27.78 -15.48
N ASP A 124 1.71 27.31 -14.81
CA ASP A 124 0.32 27.64 -15.15
C ASP A 124 -0.55 27.73 -13.88
N SER A 125 -1.78 28.24 -14.04
CA SER A 125 -2.83 28.25 -13.01
C SER A 125 -3.40 26.85 -12.75
N LYS A 126 -3.32 25.95 -13.73
CA LYS A 126 -3.72 24.55 -13.65
C LYS A 126 -2.54 23.63 -13.90
N PHE A 127 -2.56 22.45 -13.28
CA PHE A 127 -1.67 21.39 -13.76
C PHE A 127 -2.28 20.70 -14.98
N GLN A 128 -1.42 20.19 -15.85
CA GLN A 128 -1.83 19.55 -17.08
C GLN A 128 -2.63 18.28 -16.79
N GLY A 129 -3.84 18.18 -17.35
CA GLY A 129 -4.77 17.08 -17.11
C GLY A 129 -5.70 17.28 -15.90
N GLN A 130 -5.66 18.45 -15.21
CA GLN A 130 -6.49 18.73 -14.03
C GLN A 130 -7.99 18.50 -14.28
N ASP A 131 -8.49 18.87 -15.47
CA ASP A 131 -9.92 18.77 -15.80
C ASP A 131 -10.38 17.32 -16.06
N SER A 132 -9.45 16.36 -16.17
CA SER A 132 -9.73 14.93 -16.36
C SER A 132 -9.33 14.04 -15.18
N VAL A 133 -8.80 14.64 -14.10
CA VAL A 133 -8.42 13.92 -12.89
C VAL A 133 -9.61 13.13 -12.35
N TYR A 134 -9.34 11.88 -11.95
CA TYR A 134 -10.28 10.87 -11.47
C TYR A 134 -11.30 10.38 -12.50
N ARG A 135 -11.20 10.82 -13.76
CA ARG A 135 -12.03 10.36 -14.89
C ARG A 135 -11.22 9.64 -15.97
N GLU A 136 -9.97 9.33 -15.70
CA GLU A 136 -9.13 8.58 -16.61
C GLU A 136 -9.73 7.18 -16.87
N ARG A 137 -9.52 6.63 -18.05
CA ARG A 137 -10.12 5.38 -18.52
C ARG A 137 -10.03 4.24 -17.51
N ASP A 138 -8.86 4.05 -16.93
CA ASP A 138 -8.55 2.93 -16.03
C ASP A 138 -8.48 3.37 -14.56
N ARG A 139 -9.01 4.55 -14.21
CA ARG A 139 -9.09 5.04 -12.83
C ARG A 139 -9.99 4.12 -12.00
N PRO A 140 -9.47 3.49 -10.93
CA PRO A 140 -10.32 2.77 -9.99
C PRO A 140 -11.41 3.68 -9.43
N GLN A 141 -12.63 3.16 -9.31
CA GLN A 141 -13.79 3.95 -8.93
C GLN A 141 -14.15 3.83 -7.46
N VAL A 142 -13.66 2.78 -6.79
CA VAL A 142 -13.89 2.53 -5.36
C VAL A 142 -12.61 2.21 -4.59
N HIS A 143 -11.46 2.15 -5.27
CA HIS A 143 -10.15 2.01 -4.67
C HIS A 143 -9.37 3.31 -4.80
N PHE A 144 -8.72 3.75 -3.72
CA PHE A 144 -7.92 4.97 -3.75
C PHE A 144 -6.69 4.82 -4.65
N SER A 145 -6.43 5.83 -5.47
CA SER A 145 -5.20 6.01 -6.24
C SER A 145 -4.87 7.50 -6.33
N SER A 146 -3.59 7.87 -6.31
CA SER A 146 -3.16 9.27 -6.38
C SER A 146 -3.51 9.91 -7.73
N ARG A 147 -3.57 11.23 -7.74
CA ARG A 147 -3.77 12.00 -9.01
C ARG A 147 -2.71 11.67 -10.04
N ARG A 148 -1.49 11.40 -9.63
CA ARG A 148 -0.34 11.11 -10.48
C ARG A 148 0.71 10.26 -9.76
N GLY A 149 1.63 9.71 -10.55
CA GLY A 149 2.82 9.02 -10.04
C GLY A 149 2.54 7.66 -9.41
N TRP A 150 3.50 7.18 -8.68
CA TRP A 150 3.48 5.88 -8.01
C TRP A 150 3.05 6.00 -6.55
N ILE A 151 2.24 5.06 -6.09
CA ILE A 151 1.98 4.87 -4.65
C ILE A 151 2.31 3.44 -4.22
N ASN A 152 2.69 3.27 -2.95
CA ASN A 152 2.81 1.96 -2.32
C ASN A 152 2.27 2.00 -0.88
N ASP A 153 2.99 1.62 0.14
CA ASP A 153 2.53 1.41 1.50
C ASP A 153 1.61 2.53 2.03
N PRO A 154 0.45 2.23 2.58
CA PRO A 154 -0.28 3.18 3.42
C PRO A 154 0.56 3.53 4.66
N ASN A 155 0.53 4.78 5.07
CA ASN A 155 1.30 5.31 6.18
C ASN A 155 0.42 6.13 7.11
N GLY A 156 0.82 6.24 8.37
CA GLY A 156 0.25 7.21 9.28
C GLY A 156 -1.26 7.15 9.44
N LEU A 157 -1.86 5.97 9.28
CA LEU A 157 -3.32 5.81 9.35
C LEU A 157 -3.82 6.20 10.74
N VAL A 158 -4.56 7.30 10.82
CA VAL A 158 -5.05 7.86 12.08
C VAL A 158 -6.37 8.60 11.87
N TYR A 159 -7.28 8.48 12.84
CA TYR A 159 -8.44 9.36 12.93
C TYR A 159 -8.11 10.55 13.85
N TYR A 160 -8.30 11.76 13.34
CA TYR A 160 -8.03 12.97 14.08
C TYR A 160 -8.99 14.08 13.70
N ASN A 161 -9.61 14.74 14.69
CA ASN A 161 -10.51 15.89 14.52
C ASN A 161 -11.60 15.70 13.44
N GLY A 162 -12.23 14.51 13.40
CA GLY A 162 -13.33 14.25 12.47
C GLY A 162 -12.92 13.76 11.09
N GLU A 163 -11.64 13.52 10.87
CA GLU A 163 -11.09 13.05 9.60
C GLU A 163 -10.28 11.77 9.77
N TYR A 164 -10.44 10.83 8.84
CA TYR A 164 -9.52 9.73 8.62
C TYR A 164 -8.41 10.21 7.71
N HIS A 165 -7.17 10.10 8.18
CA HIS A 165 -5.98 10.44 7.39
C HIS A 165 -5.41 9.18 6.76
N LEU A 166 -5.19 9.23 5.47
CA LEU A 166 -4.43 8.26 4.68
C LEU A 166 -3.19 8.97 4.15
N TYR A 167 -2.05 8.75 4.81
CA TYR A 167 -0.78 9.03 4.19
C TYR A 167 -0.32 7.78 3.44
N TYR A 168 0.58 7.94 2.48
CA TYR A 168 1.05 6.83 1.67
C TYR A 168 2.42 7.13 1.09
N GLN A 169 3.22 6.10 0.83
CA GLN A 169 4.45 6.24 0.08
C GLN A 169 4.13 6.72 -1.32
N HIS A 170 4.77 7.81 -1.74
CA HIS A 170 4.46 8.50 -2.99
C HIS A 170 5.71 8.89 -3.77
N ASN A 171 5.76 8.52 -5.05
CA ASN A 171 6.65 9.14 -6.02
C ASN A 171 5.83 10.08 -6.92
N PRO A 172 5.73 11.37 -6.62
CA PRO A 172 4.91 12.30 -7.40
C PRO A 172 5.50 12.64 -8.78
N TYR A 173 6.75 12.24 -9.05
CA TYR A 173 7.52 12.60 -10.24
C TYR A 173 7.85 11.42 -11.15
N GLY A 174 7.28 10.24 -10.89
CA GLY A 174 7.57 9.04 -11.67
C GLY A 174 6.49 7.97 -11.55
N TRP A 175 6.40 7.13 -12.57
CA TRP A 175 5.43 6.03 -12.67
C TRP A 175 5.93 4.74 -11.98
N GLU A 176 7.17 4.76 -11.50
CA GLU A 176 7.85 3.67 -10.83
C GLU A 176 8.19 4.05 -9.38
N TRP A 177 8.53 3.04 -8.57
CA TRP A 177 9.02 3.25 -7.22
C TRP A 177 10.26 4.17 -7.20
N GLY A 178 10.28 5.15 -6.32
CA GLY A 178 11.36 6.12 -6.15
C GLY A 178 10.90 7.35 -5.40
N ASN A 179 11.78 8.30 -5.13
CA ASN A 179 11.48 9.62 -4.54
C ASN A 179 10.50 9.59 -3.36
N MET A 180 10.63 8.62 -2.44
CA MET A 180 9.61 8.38 -1.41
C MET A 180 9.32 9.62 -0.56
N HIS A 181 8.15 10.20 -0.81
CA HIS A 181 7.46 11.18 0.00
C HIS A 181 6.32 10.50 0.75
N TRP A 182 5.71 11.17 1.69
CA TRP A 182 4.37 10.83 2.14
C TRP A 182 3.35 11.70 1.40
N GLY A 183 2.60 11.10 0.49
CA GLY A 183 1.36 11.65 -0.02
C GLY A 183 0.32 11.71 1.09
N HIS A 184 -0.76 12.46 0.90
CA HIS A 184 -1.78 12.67 1.92
C HIS A 184 -3.17 12.76 1.31
N ALA A 185 -4.10 12.00 1.86
CA ALA A 185 -5.53 12.13 1.58
C ALA A 185 -6.33 12.09 2.88
N VAL A 186 -7.50 12.71 2.89
CA VAL A 186 -8.42 12.71 4.03
C VAL A 186 -9.82 12.32 3.59
N ALA A 187 -10.56 11.65 4.48
CA ALA A 187 -11.97 11.33 4.30
C ALA A 187 -12.72 11.41 5.63
N LYS A 188 -14.02 11.67 5.58
CA LYS A 188 -14.90 11.59 6.77
C LYS A 188 -15.48 10.19 6.98
N ASP A 189 -15.49 9.38 5.95
CA ASP A 189 -16.21 8.10 5.86
C ASP A 189 -15.36 6.93 5.33
N LEU A 190 -14.04 7.08 5.22
CA LEU A 190 -13.12 6.07 4.67
C LEU A 190 -13.28 5.78 3.16
N LEU A 191 -14.19 6.47 2.47
CA LEU A 191 -14.51 6.24 1.06
C LEU A 191 -14.24 7.46 0.19
N HIS A 192 -14.83 8.62 0.51
CA HIS A 192 -14.72 9.83 -0.30
C HIS A 192 -13.47 10.61 0.07
N TRP A 193 -12.36 10.26 -0.59
CA TRP A 193 -11.04 10.82 -0.33
C TRP A 193 -10.82 12.14 -1.05
N GLU A 194 -10.36 13.13 -0.29
CA GLU A 194 -9.77 14.36 -0.81
C GLU A 194 -8.25 14.26 -0.74
N GLU A 195 -7.59 14.20 -1.90
CA GLU A 195 -6.12 14.20 -1.97
C GLU A 195 -5.57 15.61 -1.76
N LEU A 196 -4.67 15.74 -0.80
CA LEU A 196 -4.01 16.98 -0.41
C LEU A 196 -2.60 17.08 -1.03
N LYS A 197 -1.80 18.03 -0.55
CA LYS A 197 -0.38 18.12 -0.89
C LYS A 197 0.40 17.03 -0.14
N GLU A 198 1.57 16.70 -0.66
CA GLU A 198 2.52 15.84 0.03
C GLU A 198 2.81 16.39 1.43
N ALA A 199 2.71 15.54 2.45
CA ALA A 199 2.82 15.93 3.85
C ALA A 199 4.27 15.88 4.36
N ILE A 200 5.04 14.86 3.92
CA ILE A 200 6.42 14.67 4.33
C ILE A 200 7.30 14.51 3.10
N PHE A 201 8.32 15.35 3.04
CA PHE A 201 9.31 15.39 1.97
C PHE A 201 10.59 14.68 2.42
N PRO A 202 11.39 14.13 1.49
CA PRO A 202 12.77 13.71 1.76
C PRO A 202 13.58 14.88 2.34
N VAL A 203 14.57 14.60 3.19
CA VAL A 203 15.47 15.64 3.69
C VAL A 203 16.59 15.87 2.68
N LEU A 204 16.70 17.11 2.18
CA LEU A 204 17.51 17.43 1.00
C LEU A 204 19.01 17.56 1.25
N ASP A 205 19.44 17.87 2.48
CA ASP A 205 20.82 18.28 2.79
C ASP A 205 21.70 17.17 3.40
N ILE A 206 21.34 15.91 3.23
CA ILE A 206 22.14 14.81 3.76
C ILE A 206 23.10 14.25 2.70
N LYS A 207 24.26 14.88 2.71
CA LYS A 207 25.62 14.42 2.32
C LYS A 207 25.90 13.77 0.97
N PRO A 208 27.21 13.71 0.67
CA PRO A 208 27.70 13.84 -0.69
C PRO A 208 27.53 12.55 -1.47
N GLU A 209 27.71 12.71 -2.75
CA GLU A 209 28.03 11.71 -3.77
C GLU A 209 28.04 10.25 -3.29
N GLY A 210 27.00 9.47 -3.65
CA GLY A 210 26.91 8.04 -3.38
C GLY A 210 26.05 7.62 -2.19
N SER A 211 25.59 8.51 -1.33
CA SER A 211 24.60 8.17 -0.31
C SER A 211 23.19 8.14 -0.93
N ARG A 212 22.40 7.12 -0.56
CA ARG A 212 20.95 7.12 -0.76
C ARG A 212 20.44 8.42 -0.14
N GLY A 213 19.78 9.29 -0.91
CA GLY A 213 19.13 10.48 -0.36
C GLY A 213 18.26 10.08 0.84
N ASP A 214 17.95 11.01 1.72
CA ASP A 214 17.12 10.74 2.89
C ASP A 214 15.65 10.63 2.50
N ALA A 215 15.24 9.50 1.95
CA ALA A 215 13.86 9.22 1.61
C ALA A 215 13.00 9.08 2.89
N ALA A 216 11.76 9.52 2.83
CA ALA A 216 10.78 9.34 3.89
C ALA A 216 10.05 8.01 3.70
N PHE A 217 10.59 6.94 4.29
CA PHE A 217 10.00 5.59 4.23
C PHE A 217 8.80 5.46 5.17
N SER A 218 8.20 4.28 5.15
CA SER A 218 6.94 3.99 5.83
C SER A 218 6.99 4.20 7.34
N GLY A 219 5.81 4.33 7.93
CA GLY A 219 5.63 4.53 9.35
C GLY A 219 4.19 4.85 9.73
N SER A 220 3.96 5.28 10.95
CA SER A 220 2.64 5.47 11.54
C SER A 220 2.43 6.87 12.10
N ALA A 221 1.21 7.19 12.55
CA ALA A 221 0.91 8.44 13.24
C ALA A 221 0.07 8.19 14.50
N VAL A 222 0.28 9.03 15.51
CA VAL A 222 -0.50 9.03 16.76
C VAL A 222 -0.89 10.44 17.15
N VAL A 223 -1.96 10.55 17.92
CA VAL A 223 -2.32 11.76 18.67
C VAL A 223 -1.85 11.58 20.11
N ASP A 224 -1.29 12.62 20.73
CA ASP A 224 -0.85 12.61 22.13
C ASP A 224 -1.77 13.49 23.01
N PRO A 225 -2.99 13.05 23.35
CA PRO A 225 -3.94 13.84 24.11
C PRO A 225 -3.56 14.00 25.57
N MET A 226 -2.62 13.19 26.08
CA MET A 226 -2.10 13.29 27.44
C MET A 226 -0.88 14.21 27.53
N ASN A 227 -0.37 14.68 26.39
CA ASN A 227 0.82 15.51 26.28
C ASN A 227 2.06 14.88 26.96
N THR A 228 2.21 13.59 26.85
CA THR A 228 3.38 12.86 27.40
C THR A 228 4.67 13.32 26.74
N SER A 229 4.59 13.70 25.47
CA SER A 229 5.73 14.24 24.70
C SER A 229 6.10 15.67 25.07
N GLY A 230 5.20 16.41 25.70
CA GLY A 230 5.36 17.86 25.93
C GLY A 230 5.25 18.68 24.62
N PHE A 231 4.72 18.12 23.54
CA PHE A 231 4.58 18.81 22.25
C PHE A 231 3.31 19.64 22.14
N ARG A 232 2.35 19.56 23.08
CA ARG A 232 1.14 20.39 23.04
C ARG A 232 1.49 21.87 22.91
N LYS A 233 0.86 22.55 21.97
CA LYS A 233 1.09 23.97 21.72
C LYS A 233 -0.24 24.69 21.52
N ASN A 234 -0.44 25.80 22.22
CA ASN A 234 -1.68 26.61 22.15
C ASN A 234 -2.97 25.79 22.37
N GLY A 235 -2.92 24.79 23.25
CA GLY A 235 -4.07 23.91 23.52
C GLY A 235 -4.32 22.84 22.45
N ILE A 236 -3.52 22.77 21.39
CA ILE A 236 -3.66 21.77 20.32
C ILE A 236 -2.84 20.54 20.69
N ASP A 237 -3.51 19.39 20.76
CA ASP A 237 -2.85 18.08 20.86
C ASP A 237 -2.17 17.77 19.53
N PRO A 238 -0.87 17.47 19.54
CA PRO A 238 -0.16 17.27 18.30
C PRO A 238 -0.52 15.95 17.62
N LEU A 239 -0.56 15.98 16.28
CA LEU A 239 -0.43 14.76 15.48
C LEU A 239 1.07 14.51 15.27
N VAL A 240 1.56 13.34 15.72
CA VAL A 240 2.97 12.96 15.64
C VAL A 240 3.11 11.82 14.63
N ALA A 241 3.80 12.09 13.53
CA ALA A 241 4.15 11.10 12.51
C ALA A 241 5.51 10.48 12.83
N PHE A 242 5.58 9.16 12.79
CA PHE A 242 6.80 8.35 12.92
C PHE A 242 7.13 7.79 11.55
N TYR A 243 8.36 7.95 11.10
CA TYR A 243 8.78 7.47 9.79
C TYR A 243 10.25 7.07 9.80
N THR A 244 10.61 6.17 8.90
CA THR A 244 12.01 5.83 8.69
C THR A 244 12.65 6.81 7.71
N SER A 245 13.61 7.59 8.21
CA SER A 245 14.53 8.36 7.37
C SER A 245 15.68 7.45 6.96
N THR A 246 15.82 7.19 5.66
CA THR A 246 16.83 6.22 5.17
C THR A 246 18.27 6.63 5.46
N GLY A 247 18.51 7.92 5.69
CA GLY A 247 19.81 8.47 6.03
C GLY A 247 20.07 8.63 7.53
N ARG A 248 19.02 8.64 8.39
CA ARG A 248 19.12 8.97 9.81
C ARG A 248 18.71 7.85 10.76
N GLY A 249 17.67 7.09 10.44
CA GLY A 249 16.97 6.14 11.31
C GLY A 249 15.51 6.54 11.54
N GLU A 250 14.90 6.07 12.66
CA GLU A 250 13.51 6.43 12.96
C GLU A 250 13.43 7.89 13.41
N CYS A 251 12.54 8.63 12.77
CA CYS A 251 12.34 10.06 12.99
C CYS A 251 10.88 10.38 13.28
N ILE A 252 10.65 11.52 13.91
CA ILE A 252 9.31 12.07 14.13
C ILE A 252 9.17 13.46 13.52
N LYS A 253 7.95 13.73 13.06
CA LYS A 253 7.50 15.06 12.66
C LYS A 253 6.19 15.39 13.37
N ILE A 254 5.95 16.67 13.62
CA ILE A 254 4.87 17.15 14.45
C ILE A 254 3.98 18.09 13.64
N SER A 255 2.68 17.86 13.66
CA SER A 255 1.69 18.73 13.03
C SER A 255 0.76 19.36 14.07
N TYR A 256 0.41 20.64 13.85
CA TYR A 256 -0.53 21.44 14.64
C TYR A 256 -1.71 21.96 13.81
N ASP A 257 -1.78 21.59 12.53
CA ASP A 257 -2.76 22.04 11.55
C ASP A 257 -3.54 20.87 10.93
N ASN A 258 -3.90 19.93 11.77
CA ASN A 258 -4.67 18.76 11.37
C ASN A 258 -3.95 17.91 10.31
N GLY A 259 -2.64 17.72 10.47
CA GLY A 259 -1.83 16.86 9.59
C GLY A 259 -1.52 17.45 8.20
N ARG A 260 -1.81 18.74 7.95
CA ARG A 260 -1.56 19.37 6.64
C ARG A 260 -0.10 19.70 6.44
N THR A 261 0.58 20.15 7.50
CA THR A 261 2.02 20.40 7.48
C THR A 261 2.71 19.80 8.70
N PHE A 262 3.97 19.47 8.54
CA PHE A 262 4.77 18.83 9.58
C PHE A 262 6.08 19.57 9.83
N ILE A 263 6.43 19.73 11.10
CA ILE A 263 7.69 20.31 11.56
C ILE A 263 8.60 19.17 11.99
N ASP A 264 9.85 19.18 11.54
CA ASP A 264 10.86 18.18 11.95
C ASP A 264 11.22 18.36 13.42
N TYR A 265 11.31 17.26 14.16
CA TYR A 265 11.76 17.30 15.55
C TYR A 265 13.28 17.49 15.60
N THR A 266 13.75 18.46 16.35
CA THR A 266 15.18 18.79 16.42
C THR A 266 16.05 17.69 17.05
N GLY A 267 15.45 16.79 17.83
CA GLY A 267 16.12 15.64 18.43
C GLY A 267 16.15 14.36 17.57
N ASN A 268 15.74 14.44 16.30
CA ASN A 268 15.81 13.32 15.37
C ASN A 268 17.27 12.89 15.08
N PRO A 269 17.55 11.58 14.86
CA PRO A 269 16.62 10.47 14.94
C PRO A 269 16.35 10.05 16.39
N ILE A 270 15.13 9.57 16.66
CA ILE A 270 14.72 9.07 17.99
C ILE A 270 15.15 7.63 18.26
N LEU A 271 15.44 6.86 17.21
CA LEU A 271 15.94 5.49 17.29
C LEU A 271 16.85 5.20 16.08
N LYS A 272 18.00 4.57 16.35
CA LYS A 272 18.92 4.08 15.31
C LYS A 272 19.00 2.56 15.39
N HIS A 273 18.72 1.90 14.28
CA HIS A 273 18.81 0.46 14.11
C HIS A 273 18.95 0.10 12.63
N ASN A 274 18.99 -1.18 12.31
CA ASN A 274 19.11 -1.65 10.91
C ASN A 274 17.75 -2.11 10.37
N GLY A 275 16.75 -1.25 10.40
CA GLY A 275 15.41 -1.62 10.02
C GLY A 275 14.56 -0.43 9.56
N ARG A 276 13.23 -0.59 9.65
CA ARG A 276 12.25 0.40 9.18
C ARG A 276 10.82 0.13 9.63
N ASP A 277 9.89 1.03 9.24
CA ASP A 277 8.43 0.91 9.29
C ASP A 277 7.89 0.90 10.74
N PRO A 278 8.09 1.98 11.54
CA PRO A 278 7.66 2.02 12.92
C PRO A 278 6.13 2.11 13.04
N LYS A 279 5.51 1.15 13.74
CA LYS A 279 4.13 1.21 14.23
C LYS A 279 4.10 1.62 15.68
N VAL A 280 3.46 2.74 16.00
CA VAL A 280 3.38 3.29 17.36
C VAL A 280 1.94 3.32 17.84
N PHE A 281 1.71 2.99 19.11
CA PHE A 281 0.43 3.08 19.79
C PHE A 281 0.60 3.24 21.30
N TRP A 282 -0.45 3.73 21.98
CA TRP A 282 -0.49 3.85 23.43
C TRP A 282 -0.92 2.52 24.08
N TYR A 283 -0.14 2.01 25.03
CA TYR A 283 -0.51 0.85 25.83
C TYR A 283 -1.02 1.31 27.20
N ALA A 284 -2.35 1.43 27.32
CA ALA A 284 -2.98 2.00 28.51
C ALA A 284 -2.69 1.24 29.82
N PRO A 285 -2.67 -0.12 29.87
CA PRO A 285 -2.39 -0.83 31.11
C PRO A 285 -0.99 -0.55 31.68
N GLY A 286 -0.02 -0.27 30.82
CA GLY A 286 1.36 0.04 31.21
C GLY A 286 1.68 1.52 31.30
N ASN A 287 0.74 2.40 30.92
CA ASN A 287 0.91 3.85 30.87
C ASN A 287 2.17 4.28 30.10
N HIS A 288 2.39 3.70 28.90
CA HIS A 288 3.53 4.01 28.04
C HIS A 288 3.19 3.79 26.56
N TRP A 289 4.00 4.38 25.69
CA TRP A 289 3.98 4.15 24.25
C TRP A 289 4.73 2.88 23.88
N VAL A 290 4.22 2.17 22.91
CA VAL A 290 4.85 1.00 22.30
C VAL A 290 5.15 1.31 20.84
N MET A 291 6.37 1.00 20.40
CA MET A 291 6.77 0.96 19.00
C MET A 291 7.11 -0.46 18.62
N VAL A 292 6.50 -0.95 17.55
CA VAL A 292 6.95 -2.16 16.86
C VAL A 292 7.62 -1.75 15.58
N VAL A 293 8.83 -2.23 15.33
CA VAL A 293 9.62 -1.86 14.15
C VAL A 293 10.28 -3.10 13.56
N TRP A 294 10.26 -3.22 12.24
CA TRP A 294 11.01 -4.29 11.60
C TRP A 294 12.51 -4.02 11.69
N ASP A 295 13.27 -5.02 12.10
CA ASP A 295 14.71 -4.93 12.33
C ASP A 295 15.43 -6.16 11.76
N SER A 296 16.53 -5.93 11.03
CA SER A 296 17.38 -6.98 10.48
C SER A 296 18.52 -7.39 11.43
N GLY A 297 18.64 -6.76 12.58
CA GLY A 297 19.67 -7.06 13.57
C GLY A 297 19.93 -5.95 14.58
N MET A 298 19.08 -5.79 15.59
CA MET A 298 19.45 -5.05 16.79
C MET A 298 20.63 -5.73 17.48
N PRO A 299 21.57 -4.98 18.13
CA PRO A 299 22.68 -5.58 18.86
C PRO A 299 22.14 -6.49 19.97
N LYS A 300 22.54 -7.75 19.92
CA LYS A 300 22.04 -8.87 20.70
C LYS A 300 22.13 -8.66 22.21
N LYS A 301 21.00 -8.63 22.90
CA LYS A 301 20.80 -9.40 24.12
C LYS A 301 19.67 -10.37 23.88
N MET A 302 19.88 -11.34 23.04
CA MET A 302 19.00 -12.50 22.94
C MET A 302 19.63 -13.69 23.65
N SER A 303 18.92 -14.21 24.62
CA SER A 303 19.24 -15.41 25.38
C SER A 303 18.90 -16.69 24.60
N LEU A 304 19.35 -16.86 23.37
CA LEU A 304 19.31 -18.14 22.64
C LEU A 304 20.43 -18.12 21.61
N GLY A 305 21.45 -18.92 21.84
CA GLY A 305 22.67 -19.04 21.06
C GLY A 305 22.50 -19.57 19.64
N GLN A 306 21.80 -18.86 18.79
CA GLN A 306 21.76 -19.12 17.36
C GLN A 306 22.06 -17.84 16.60
N GLU A 307 23.17 -17.88 15.85
CA GLU A 307 23.52 -16.92 14.81
C GLU A 307 22.58 -17.10 13.59
N ALA A 308 21.38 -16.59 13.69
CA ALA A 308 20.59 -16.32 12.51
C ALA A 308 20.51 -14.81 12.37
N SER A 309 20.63 -14.29 11.15
CA SER A 309 20.19 -12.94 10.80
C SER A 309 18.68 -12.91 10.96
N LEU A 310 18.21 -12.74 12.18
CA LEU A 310 16.81 -12.85 12.53
C LEU A 310 16.14 -11.54 12.12
N ARG A 311 15.52 -11.56 10.97
CA ARG A 311 14.47 -10.61 10.63
C ARG A 311 13.40 -10.75 11.70
N GLN A 312 13.13 -9.67 12.44
CA GLN A 312 12.22 -9.68 13.57
C GLN A 312 11.40 -8.40 13.64
N HIS A 313 10.28 -8.45 14.31
CA HIS A 313 9.58 -7.29 14.82
C HIS A 313 10.10 -7.00 16.22
N SER A 314 10.87 -5.92 16.36
CA SER A 314 11.41 -5.43 17.63
C SER A 314 10.38 -4.58 18.34
N ILE A 315 10.21 -4.80 19.64
CA ILE A 315 9.29 -4.06 20.51
C ILE A 315 10.10 -3.12 21.38
N CYS A 316 9.79 -1.83 21.29
CA CYS A 316 10.38 -0.78 22.11
C CYS A 316 9.28 -0.04 22.89
N THR A 317 9.63 0.53 24.05
CA THR A 317 8.71 1.34 24.85
C THR A 317 9.25 2.73 25.09
N SER A 318 8.37 3.72 25.26
CA SER A 318 8.70 5.10 25.53
C SER A 318 7.70 5.74 26.49
N PRO A 319 8.15 6.56 27.45
CA PRO A 319 7.26 7.38 28.28
C PRO A 319 6.81 8.66 27.55
N ASP A 320 7.52 9.09 26.49
CA ASP A 320 7.48 10.48 25.99
C ASP A 320 7.56 10.61 24.45
N LEU A 321 7.42 9.52 23.68
CA LEU A 321 7.58 9.47 22.22
C LEU A 321 8.97 9.84 21.69
N LYS A 322 9.90 10.24 22.53
CA LYS A 322 11.24 10.74 22.16
C LYS A 322 12.33 9.77 22.56
N THR A 323 12.19 9.16 23.72
CA THR A 323 13.18 8.24 24.30
C THR A 323 12.66 6.83 24.26
N TRP A 324 13.32 5.96 23.50
CA TRP A 324 12.88 4.59 23.26
C TRP A 324 13.82 3.57 23.87
N THR A 325 13.26 2.54 24.50
CA THR A 325 13.98 1.43 25.13
C THR A 325 13.54 0.12 24.51
N TYR A 326 14.48 -0.64 23.94
CA TYR A 326 14.22 -1.99 23.45
C TYR A 326 13.80 -2.92 24.59
N GLN A 327 12.75 -3.70 24.38
CA GLN A 327 12.21 -4.64 25.35
C GLN A 327 12.36 -6.09 24.89
N SER A 328 11.89 -6.42 23.67
CA SER A 328 11.87 -7.78 23.16
C SER A 328 11.74 -7.80 21.62
N GLY A 329 11.70 -8.97 21.03
CA GLY A 329 11.45 -9.15 19.60
C GLY A 329 10.81 -10.49 19.27
N VAL A 330 10.07 -10.54 18.16
CA VAL A 330 9.45 -11.75 17.60
C VAL A 330 10.03 -12.01 16.22
N GLY A 331 10.74 -13.13 16.08
CA GLY A 331 11.42 -13.51 14.83
C GLY A 331 10.48 -14.05 13.76
N GLY A 332 10.97 -14.09 12.50
CA GLY A 332 10.26 -14.69 11.38
C GLY A 332 9.36 -13.74 10.59
N PHE A 333 9.27 -12.48 10.99
CA PHE A 333 8.50 -11.44 10.33
C PHE A 333 9.34 -10.54 9.44
N PHE A 334 8.67 -9.89 8.49
CA PHE A 334 9.27 -8.96 7.53
C PHE A 334 8.49 -7.63 7.56
N GLU A 335 9.01 -6.56 7.15
CA GLU A 335 8.46 -5.19 6.96
C GLU A 335 7.06 -4.89 7.53
N CYS A 336 6.75 -3.62 7.69
CA CYS A 336 5.41 -3.06 8.00
C CYS A 336 4.73 -3.79 9.19
N PRO A 337 5.34 -3.78 10.38
CA PRO A 337 4.80 -4.46 11.54
C PRO A 337 3.50 -3.83 12.01
N GLU A 338 2.58 -4.68 12.45
CA GLU A 338 1.36 -4.28 13.15
C GLU A 338 1.22 -5.08 14.46
N LEU A 339 0.81 -4.41 15.52
CA LEU A 339 0.51 -5.03 16.80
C LEU A 339 -0.71 -4.35 17.41
N PHE A 340 -1.77 -5.13 17.65
CA PHE A 340 -3.03 -4.63 18.20
C PHE A 340 -3.82 -5.73 18.90
N GLU A 341 -4.77 -5.31 19.73
CA GLU A 341 -5.71 -6.19 20.39
C GLU A 341 -7.05 -6.24 19.65
N LEU A 342 -7.67 -7.43 19.63
CA LEU A 342 -9.02 -7.64 19.13
C LEU A 342 -9.84 -8.52 20.08
N PRO A 343 -11.14 -8.21 20.29
CA PRO A 343 -12.06 -9.14 20.94
C PRO A 343 -12.26 -10.38 20.05
N VAL A 344 -12.44 -11.52 20.69
CA VAL A 344 -12.82 -12.76 19.99
C VAL A 344 -14.33 -12.75 19.75
N GLU A 345 -14.74 -12.78 18.48
CA GLU A 345 -16.16 -12.75 18.12
C GLU A 345 -16.93 -13.92 18.78
N GLY A 346 -18.09 -13.62 19.37
CA GLY A 346 -18.90 -14.58 20.10
C GLY A 346 -18.38 -14.99 21.48
N GLN A 347 -17.28 -14.40 21.99
CA GLN A 347 -16.72 -14.67 23.31
C GLN A 347 -16.60 -13.39 24.14
N PRO A 348 -17.67 -12.91 24.80
CA PRO A 348 -17.66 -11.69 25.58
C PRO A 348 -16.54 -11.67 26.63
N GLY A 349 -15.79 -10.57 26.67
CA GLY A 349 -14.69 -10.37 27.65
C GLY A 349 -13.38 -11.10 27.29
N VAL A 350 -13.33 -11.81 26.17
CA VAL A 350 -12.11 -12.47 25.69
C VAL A 350 -11.52 -11.65 24.55
N SER A 351 -10.29 -11.19 24.71
CA SER A 351 -9.52 -10.56 23.65
C SER A 351 -8.15 -11.23 23.47
N LYS A 352 -7.54 -11.02 22.33
CA LYS A 352 -6.20 -11.49 21.99
C LYS A 352 -5.43 -10.42 21.24
N TRP A 353 -4.13 -10.48 21.37
CA TRP A 353 -3.20 -9.66 20.62
C TRP A 353 -2.80 -10.34 19.32
N ILE A 354 -2.71 -9.56 18.27
CA ILE A 354 -2.31 -9.98 16.94
C ILE A 354 -1.05 -9.22 16.56
N MET A 355 -0.04 -9.95 16.07
CA MET A 355 1.11 -9.38 15.40
C MET A 355 1.14 -9.87 13.96
N TYR A 356 1.24 -8.96 12.97
CA TYR A 356 1.35 -9.33 11.57
C TYR A 356 2.40 -8.52 10.81
N ASP A 357 2.75 -8.96 9.59
CA ASP A 357 3.73 -8.34 8.70
C ASP A 357 3.14 -7.95 7.34
N ALA A 358 3.99 -7.31 6.53
CA ALA A 358 3.65 -6.82 5.20
C ALA A 358 2.97 -7.86 4.27
N HIS A 359 3.26 -9.15 4.44
CA HIS A 359 2.68 -10.23 3.64
C HIS A 359 1.34 -10.76 4.14
N GLY A 360 0.77 -10.18 5.20
CA GLY A 360 -0.43 -10.69 5.85
C GLY A 360 -0.19 -11.99 6.64
N ARG A 361 1.06 -12.29 7.01
CA ARG A 361 1.38 -13.38 7.94
C ARG A 361 1.21 -12.88 9.36
N TYR A 362 0.56 -13.64 10.21
CA TYR A 362 0.24 -13.22 11.56
C TYR A 362 0.31 -14.36 12.58
N VAL A 363 0.48 -13.97 13.83
CA VAL A 363 0.33 -14.81 15.01
C VAL A 363 -0.69 -14.20 15.95
N VAL A 364 -1.42 -15.05 16.67
CA VAL A 364 -2.34 -14.66 17.74
C VAL A 364 -1.73 -15.07 19.07
N GLY A 365 -1.79 -14.19 20.08
CA GLY A 365 -1.16 -14.45 21.36
C GLY A 365 -1.59 -13.48 22.46
N GLY A 366 -0.67 -13.25 23.39
CA GLY A 366 -0.79 -12.27 24.46
C GLY A 366 0.31 -11.22 24.39
N PHE A 367 0.04 -10.04 24.92
CA PHE A 367 1.01 -8.95 25.02
C PHE A 367 0.88 -8.27 26.38
N ASP A 368 1.99 -8.07 27.08
CA ASP A 368 2.05 -7.48 28.42
C ASP A 368 2.52 -6.02 28.43
N GLY A 369 2.66 -5.40 27.26
CA GLY A 369 3.20 -4.06 27.06
C GLY A 369 4.69 -4.03 26.73
N LYS A 370 5.40 -5.14 26.86
CA LYS A 370 6.85 -5.28 26.60
C LYS A 370 7.21 -6.51 25.81
N GLN A 371 6.46 -7.60 26.00
CA GLN A 371 6.74 -8.89 25.37
C GLN A 371 5.46 -9.46 24.74
N PHE A 372 5.58 -9.94 23.51
CA PHE A 372 4.54 -10.71 22.85
C PHE A 372 4.80 -12.21 23.05
N THR A 373 3.78 -12.92 23.54
CA THR A 373 3.80 -14.38 23.72
C THR A 373 2.94 -15.01 22.65
N VAL A 374 3.55 -15.79 21.75
CA VAL A 374 2.85 -16.49 20.67
C VAL A 374 1.96 -17.58 21.26
N GLY A 375 0.66 -17.53 20.97
CA GLY A 375 -0.35 -18.48 21.44
C GLY A 375 -0.80 -19.49 20.37
N GLN A 376 -0.63 -19.16 19.09
CA GLN A 376 -0.99 -20.03 17.96
C GLN A 376 0.11 -20.00 16.89
N PRO A 377 0.23 -21.05 16.06
CA PRO A 377 1.14 -21.09 14.92
C PRO A 377 0.88 -19.93 13.95
N LEU A 378 1.92 -19.57 13.19
CA LEU A 378 1.87 -18.56 12.14
C LEU A 378 0.79 -18.92 11.11
N LYS A 379 -0.08 -17.97 10.83
CA LYS A 379 -1.10 -18.04 9.78
C LYS A 379 -0.90 -16.92 8.75
N LYS A 380 -1.63 -17.03 7.66
CA LYS A 380 -1.71 -16.01 6.64
C LYS A 380 -3.17 -15.82 6.24
N TYR A 381 -3.63 -14.57 6.09
CA TYR A 381 -5.01 -14.31 5.66
C TYR A 381 -5.12 -13.93 4.19
N ASP A 382 -4.11 -13.27 3.60
CA ASP A 382 -4.09 -13.04 2.14
C ASP A 382 -3.61 -14.29 1.40
N ASN A 383 -4.41 -14.77 0.45
CA ASN A 383 -4.10 -15.90 -0.41
C ASN A 383 -3.98 -15.51 -1.89
N GLY A 384 -4.00 -14.21 -2.20
CA GLY A 384 -4.10 -13.64 -3.55
C GLY A 384 -2.81 -13.59 -4.38
N GLY A 385 -1.78 -14.34 -4.02
CA GLY A 385 -0.58 -14.44 -4.88
C GLY A 385 0.33 -13.23 -4.87
N GLY A 386 0.23 -12.34 -3.86
CA GLY A 386 1.16 -11.22 -3.67
C GLY A 386 0.66 -9.86 -4.16
N TYR A 387 -0.64 -9.73 -4.36
CA TYR A 387 -1.27 -8.45 -4.66
C TYR A 387 -1.67 -7.66 -3.40
N PHE A 388 -1.70 -8.28 -2.25
CA PHE A 388 -1.85 -7.64 -0.95
C PHE A 388 -0.48 -7.46 -0.32
N TYR A 389 -0.17 -6.24 0.14
CA TYR A 389 1.10 -5.96 0.81
C TYR A 389 1.01 -4.75 1.74
N ALA A 390 1.94 -4.66 2.72
CA ALA A 390 2.26 -3.49 3.54
C ALA A 390 1.04 -2.81 4.18
N SER A 391 0.00 -3.58 4.57
CA SER A 391 -1.19 -3.00 5.17
C SER A 391 -0.91 -2.37 6.53
N GLN A 392 -1.65 -1.32 6.84
CA GLN A 392 -1.69 -0.69 8.16
C GLN A 392 -3.09 -0.63 8.72
N THR A 393 -3.19 -0.53 10.05
CA THR A 393 -4.46 -0.26 10.75
C THR A 393 -4.52 1.16 11.29
N TYR A 394 -5.72 1.73 11.31
CA TYR A 394 -5.97 3.05 11.88
C TYR A 394 -5.73 3.08 13.39
N ASN A 395 -5.05 4.11 13.83
CA ASN A 395 -5.04 4.52 15.23
C ASN A 395 -6.22 5.45 15.52
N ASN A 396 -6.73 5.40 16.77
CA ASN A 396 -7.70 6.37 17.31
C ASN A 396 -9.05 6.42 16.57
N THR A 397 -9.55 5.30 16.03
CA THR A 397 -10.90 5.26 15.42
C THR A 397 -11.99 5.57 16.44
N PRO A 398 -13.03 6.35 16.07
CA PRO A 398 -14.02 6.84 17.05
C PRO A 398 -14.90 5.75 17.65
N ASP A 399 -15.04 4.62 16.96
CA ASP A 399 -15.90 3.48 17.35
C ASP A 399 -15.10 2.24 17.75
N ASN A 400 -13.79 2.40 17.98
CA ASN A 400 -12.86 1.31 18.31
C ASN A 400 -12.81 0.16 17.29
N ARG A 401 -13.33 0.34 16.08
CA ARG A 401 -13.14 -0.63 15.00
C ARG A 401 -11.67 -0.70 14.59
N ARG A 402 -11.22 -1.88 14.24
CA ARG A 402 -9.88 -2.06 13.66
C ARG A 402 -9.97 -2.03 12.14
N ILE A 403 -9.83 -0.83 11.57
CA ILE A 403 -9.89 -0.60 10.13
C ILE A 403 -8.48 -0.69 9.55
N GLN A 404 -8.37 -1.40 8.44
CA GLN A 404 -7.14 -1.65 7.71
C GLN A 404 -7.25 -1.13 6.28
N ILE A 405 -6.13 -0.62 5.76
CA ILE A 405 -5.91 -0.40 4.32
C ILE A 405 -4.61 -1.10 3.93
N GLY A 406 -4.61 -1.81 2.81
CA GLY A 406 -3.42 -2.44 2.23
C GLY A 406 -3.01 -1.80 0.91
N TRP A 407 -1.75 -1.96 0.52
CA TRP A 407 -1.29 -1.65 -0.83
C TRP A 407 -1.66 -2.77 -1.79
N GLY A 408 -2.37 -2.43 -2.86
CA GLY A 408 -2.62 -3.30 -4.01
C GLY A 408 -1.35 -3.43 -4.85
N ARG A 409 -0.39 -4.20 -4.34
CA ARG A 409 0.91 -4.41 -4.95
C ARG A 409 0.77 -5.04 -6.33
N ASN A 410 1.55 -4.56 -7.32
CA ASN A 410 1.50 -5.02 -8.71
C ASN A 410 0.18 -4.73 -9.46
N ILE A 411 -0.73 -3.96 -8.88
CA ILE A 411 -1.90 -3.45 -9.59
C ILE A 411 -1.45 -2.25 -10.43
N THR A 412 -1.12 -2.50 -11.68
CA THR A 412 -0.56 -1.50 -12.59
C THR A 412 -1.62 -0.90 -13.51
N HIS A 413 -1.41 0.36 -13.91
CA HIS A 413 -2.33 1.12 -14.78
C HIS A 413 -1.61 1.68 -16.02
N PRO A 414 -1.21 0.83 -17.00
CA PRO A 414 -0.45 1.25 -18.15
C PRO A 414 -1.12 2.37 -18.95
N GLY A 415 -0.33 3.42 -19.27
CA GLY A 415 -0.81 4.60 -20.02
C GLY A 415 -1.63 5.60 -19.19
N MET A 416 -1.73 5.40 -17.87
CA MET A 416 -2.35 6.36 -16.95
C MET A 416 -1.29 7.25 -16.30
N PRO A 417 -1.64 8.46 -15.83
CA PRO A 417 -0.71 9.35 -15.13
C PRO A 417 -0.37 8.88 -13.71
N PHE A 418 -1.05 7.88 -13.20
CA PHE A 418 -0.89 7.26 -11.88
C PHE A 418 -0.56 5.77 -12.00
N ASN A 419 -0.02 5.19 -10.96
CA ASN A 419 0.27 3.76 -10.89
C ASN A 419 0.08 3.21 -9.48
N GLN A 420 -0.43 1.99 -9.39
CA GLN A 420 -0.84 1.29 -8.18
C GLN A 420 -2.14 1.85 -7.57
N ALA A 421 -2.69 1.14 -6.58
CA ALA A 421 -3.88 1.53 -5.84
C ALA A 421 -3.81 1.03 -4.41
N MET A 422 -4.54 1.65 -3.49
CA MET A 422 -4.87 1.06 -2.20
C MET A 422 -6.00 0.05 -2.40
N LEU A 423 -5.97 -1.02 -1.62
CA LEU A 423 -7.06 -1.97 -1.53
C LEU A 423 -8.22 -1.36 -0.75
N PHE A 424 -9.41 -1.95 -0.91
CA PHE A 424 -10.61 -1.44 -0.26
C PHE A 424 -10.46 -1.48 1.27
N PRO A 425 -10.89 -0.45 2.01
CA PRO A 425 -10.81 -0.45 3.46
C PRO A 425 -11.57 -1.64 4.06
N THR A 426 -10.93 -2.37 4.97
CA THR A 426 -11.51 -3.54 5.63
C THR A 426 -11.56 -3.38 7.13
N GLU A 427 -12.58 -3.95 7.76
CA GLU A 427 -12.66 -4.12 9.20
C GLU A 427 -12.11 -5.50 9.59
N LEU A 428 -11.16 -5.53 10.50
CA LEU A 428 -10.56 -6.76 10.99
C LEU A 428 -11.34 -7.31 12.18
N LYS A 429 -11.70 -8.60 12.12
CA LYS A 429 -12.35 -9.34 13.20
C LYS A 429 -11.52 -10.57 13.56
N LEU A 430 -11.59 -11.01 14.81
CA LEU A 430 -10.95 -12.23 15.25
C LEU A 430 -12.02 -13.28 15.52
N LYS A 431 -12.09 -14.28 14.65
CA LYS A 431 -13.11 -15.35 14.72
C LYS A 431 -12.51 -16.66 15.17
N ASN A 432 -13.32 -17.43 15.91
CA ASN A 432 -12.99 -18.82 16.20
C ASN A 432 -13.48 -19.71 15.06
N THR A 433 -12.57 -20.35 14.35
CA THR A 433 -12.84 -21.22 13.21
C THR A 433 -12.46 -22.67 13.53
N PHE A 434 -12.71 -23.58 12.62
CA PHE A 434 -12.40 -25.01 12.86
C PHE A 434 -10.90 -25.28 13.10
N ASP A 435 -10.01 -24.40 12.61
CA ASP A 435 -8.55 -24.52 12.79
C ASP A 435 -7.98 -23.50 13.79
N GLY A 436 -8.83 -22.97 14.68
CA GLY A 436 -8.50 -22.01 15.73
C GLY A 436 -8.83 -20.57 15.37
N LEU A 437 -8.25 -19.62 16.11
CA LEU A 437 -8.52 -18.21 15.89
C LEU A 437 -7.95 -17.74 14.56
N ARG A 438 -8.79 -17.04 13.75
CA ARG A 438 -8.41 -16.42 12.49
C ARG A 438 -8.68 -14.92 12.49
N LEU A 439 -7.74 -14.18 11.90
CA LEU A 439 -7.93 -12.78 11.54
C LEU A 439 -8.70 -12.72 10.21
N CYS A 440 -9.88 -12.12 10.24
CA CYS A 440 -10.84 -12.09 9.14
C CYS A 440 -11.10 -10.65 8.71
N PRO A 441 -10.58 -10.19 7.56
CA PRO A 441 -10.95 -8.90 6.98
C PRO A 441 -12.31 -8.98 6.31
N THR A 442 -13.16 -7.99 6.53
CA THR A 442 -14.44 -7.80 5.81
C THR A 442 -14.49 -6.38 5.26
N PRO A 443 -15.12 -6.12 4.11
CA PRO A 443 -15.33 -4.75 3.65
C PRO A 443 -15.97 -3.90 4.76
N ILE A 444 -15.58 -2.63 4.85
CA ILE A 444 -16.23 -1.73 5.81
C ILE A 444 -17.72 -1.58 5.49
N LYS A 445 -18.55 -1.44 6.52
CA LYS A 445 -20.01 -1.30 6.38
C LYS A 445 -20.44 -0.11 5.50
N GLU A 446 -19.61 0.91 5.42
CA GLU A 446 -19.81 2.13 4.64
C GLU A 446 -19.92 1.85 3.12
N ILE A 447 -19.46 0.70 2.62
CA ILE A 447 -19.65 0.29 1.21
C ILE A 447 -21.13 0.38 0.78
N SER A 448 -22.07 0.13 1.70
CA SER A 448 -23.51 0.19 1.43
C SER A 448 -23.98 1.58 0.99
N THR A 449 -23.26 2.65 1.33
CA THR A 449 -23.59 4.02 0.89
C THR A 449 -23.30 4.26 -0.58
N LEU A 450 -22.43 3.43 -1.17
CA LEU A 450 -22.10 3.45 -2.59
C LEU A 450 -23.09 2.64 -3.44
N HIS A 451 -23.97 1.82 -2.83
CA HIS A 451 -24.87 0.95 -3.58
C HIS A 451 -25.83 1.74 -4.46
N LYS A 452 -25.98 1.29 -5.71
CA LYS A 452 -27.00 1.72 -6.67
C LYS A 452 -27.41 0.52 -7.54
N ASN A 453 -28.57 0.61 -8.19
CA ASN A 453 -29.07 -0.42 -9.12
C ASN A 453 -28.96 -1.84 -8.53
N SER A 454 -29.40 -1.99 -7.27
CA SER A 454 -29.31 -3.27 -6.55
C SER A 454 -30.28 -4.30 -7.09
N GLN A 455 -29.82 -5.53 -7.21
CA GLN A 455 -30.61 -6.68 -7.61
C GLN A 455 -30.42 -7.80 -6.58
N THR A 456 -31.48 -8.52 -6.26
CA THR A 456 -31.46 -9.61 -5.28
C THR A 456 -32.26 -10.80 -5.79
N VAL A 457 -31.74 -11.99 -5.58
CA VAL A 457 -32.47 -13.25 -5.71
C VAL A 457 -32.32 -14.06 -4.42
N GLU A 458 -33.40 -14.76 -4.04
CA GLU A 458 -33.43 -15.56 -2.81
C GLU A 458 -34.04 -16.94 -3.08
N ASP A 459 -33.58 -17.94 -2.34
CA ASP A 459 -34.06 -19.31 -2.32
C ASP A 459 -34.21 -19.94 -3.74
N LYS A 460 -33.19 -19.77 -4.58
CA LYS A 460 -33.17 -20.32 -5.94
C LYS A 460 -32.40 -21.63 -6.00
N VAL A 461 -33.06 -22.64 -6.55
CA VAL A 461 -32.39 -23.90 -6.91
C VAL A 461 -31.59 -23.68 -8.21
N VAL A 462 -30.31 -23.96 -8.15
CA VAL A 462 -29.38 -23.92 -9.29
C VAL A 462 -29.04 -25.33 -9.70
N THR A 463 -29.13 -25.59 -11.00
CA THR A 463 -28.72 -26.86 -11.62
C THR A 463 -27.79 -26.57 -12.80
N SER A 464 -27.20 -27.60 -13.41
CA SER A 464 -26.39 -27.44 -14.64
C SER A 464 -27.16 -26.79 -15.79
N ASP A 465 -28.47 -27.00 -15.86
CA ASP A 465 -29.32 -26.54 -16.94
C ASP A 465 -30.05 -25.23 -16.63
N ALA A 466 -30.03 -24.80 -15.38
CA ALA A 466 -30.71 -23.60 -14.88
C ALA A 466 -29.81 -22.80 -13.95
N PRO A 467 -28.85 -22.02 -14.49
CA PRO A 467 -28.06 -21.07 -13.71
C PRO A 467 -28.92 -19.90 -13.22
N VAL A 468 -28.50 -19.26 -12.15
CA VAL A 468 -29.05 -17.99 -11.68
C VAL A 468 -28.17 -16.85 -12.18
N THR A 469 -28.74 -15.92 -12.94
CA THR A 469 -27.99 -14.83 -13.56
C THR A 469 -28.59 -13.48 -13.21
N LEU A 470 -27.75 -12.52 -12.84
CA LEU A 470 -28.09 -11.10 -12.66
C LEU A 470 -27.26 -10.27 -13.66
N ALA A 471 -27.95 -9.39 -14.43
CA ALA A 471 -27.29 -8.52 -15.38
C ALA A 471 -26.77 -7.26 -14.69
N VAL A 472 -25.58 -6.80 -15.07
CA VAL A 472 -24.97 -5.59 -14.52
C VAL A 472 -24.29 -4.77 -15.62
N ASN A 473 -24.13 -3.48 -15.39
CA ASN A 473 -23.30 -2.67 -16.27
C ASN A 473 -21.83 -3.07 -16.10
N LYS A 474 -21.22 -3.63 -17.14
CA LYS A 474 -19.82 -4.08 -17.13
C LYS A 474 -18.80 -2.96 -16.88
N GLU A 475 -19.16 -1.69 -17.08
CA GLU A 475 -18.29 -0.53 -16.85
C GLU A 475 -18.37 -0.03 -15.39
N SER A 476 -19.39 -0.42 -14.64
CA SER A 476 -19.54 -0.08 -13.22
C SER A 476 -18.60 -0.91 -12.36
N ALA A 477 -18.13 -0.32 -11.26
CA ALA A 477 -17.67 -1.10 -10.14
C ALA A 477 -18.87 -1.81 -9.50
N ILE A 478 -18.69 -3.02 -8.99
CA ILE A 478 -19.77 -3.80 -8.38
C ILE A 478 -19.37 -4.41 -7.04
N HIS A 479 -20.36 -4.59 -6.18
CA HIS A 479 -20.29 -5.37 -4.96
C HIS A 479 -21.25 -6.55 -5.06
N VAL A 480 -20.75 -7.75 -4.85
CA VAL A 480 -21.50 -9.01 -4.91
C VAL A 480 -21.46 -9.66 -3.55
N VAL A 481 -22.62 -10.09 -3.05
CA VAL A 481 -22.73 -10.95 -1.88
C VAL A 481 -23.56 -12.17 -2.25
N ALA A 482 -22.99 -13.36 -2.14
CA ALA A 482 -23.67 -14.61 -2.49
C ALA A 482 -23.56 -15.63 -1.36
N GLU A 483 -24.69 -16.10 -0.88
CA GLU A 483 -24.82 -17.09 0.16
C GLU A 483 -25.44 -18.38 -0.41
N PHE A 484 -24.81 -19.49 -0.17
CA PHE A 484 -25.19 -20.79 -0.69
C PHE A 484 -25.46 -21.76 0.45
N GLU A 485 -26.53 -22.52 0.36
CA GLU A 485 -26.69 -23.73 1.17
C GLU A 485 -25.91 -24.87 0.51
N ARG A 486 -25.19 -25.64 1.31
CA ARG A 486 -24.35 -26.74 0.82
C ARG A 486 -25.17 -27.73 -0.02
N GLY A 487 -24.70 -28.00 -1.22
CA GLY A 487 -25.30 -28.95 -2.16
C GLY A 487 -24.46 -30.22 -2.33
N ASP A 488 -24.86 -31.02 -3.27
CA ASP A 488 -24.21 -32.30 -3.66
C ASP A 488 -23.30 -32.15 -4.91
N ALA A 489 -23.02 -30.93 -5.31
CA ALA A 489 -22.22 -30.61 -6.49
C ALA A 489 -21.28 -29.42 -6.24
N PRO A 490 -20.16 -29.30 -6.99
CA PRO A 490 -19.37 -28.07 -7.03
C PRO A 490 -20.18 -26.93 -7.60
N ILE A 491 -20.02 -25.71 -7.05
CA ILE A 491 -20.64 -24.49 -7.55
C ILE A 491 -19.58 -23.55 -8.11
N THR A 492 -19.94 -22.83 -9.16
CA THR A 492 -19.18 -21.70 -9.69
C THR A 492 -20.01 -20.42 -9.59
N LEU A 493 -19.46 -19.41 -8.95
CA LEU A 493 -19.92 -18.04 -9.03
C LEU A 493 -19.04 -17.32 -10.05
N ASN A 494 -19.62 -16.98 -11.21
CA ASN A 494 -18.95 -16.19 -12.22
C ASN A 494 -19.26 -14.71 -11.99
N VAL A 495 -18.24 -13.92 -11.66
CA VAL A 495 -18.36 -12.48 -11.42
C VAL A 495 -17.73 -11.73 -12.58
N LEU A 496 -18.55 -11.24 -13.51
CA LEU A 496 -18.13 -10.52 -14.71
C LEU A 496 -17.15 -11.28 -15.62
N GLY A 497 -17.07 -12.60 -15.51
CA GLY A 497 -16.11 -13.44 -16.26
C GLY A 497 -14.98 -14.00 -15.40
N TYR A 498 -14.89 -13.64 -14.13
CA TYR A 498 -13.98 -14.23 -13.16
C TYR A 498 -14.68 -15.36 -12.41
N GLU A 499 -14.15 -16.57 -12.46
CA GLU A 499 -14.79 -17.74 -11.88
C GLU A 499 -14.26 -18.01 -10.47
N LEU A 500 -15.20 -18.11 -9.52
CA LEU A 500 -14.99 -18.47 -8.14
C LEU A 500 -15.61 -19.86 -7.93
N ASN A 501 -14.77 -20.86 -7.70
CA ASN A 501 -15.18 -22.24 -7.61
C ASN A 501 -15.11 -22.74 -6.18
N TYR A 502 -16.16 -23.43 -5.74
CA TYR A 502 -16.22 -24.12 -4.47
C TYR A 502 -16.70 -25.55 -4.68
N ASP A 503 -15.98 -26.51 -4.16
CA ASP A 503 -16.32 -27.92 -4.28
C ASP A 503 -16.83 -28.53 -2.96
N ASN A 504 -17.29 -29.78 -3.05
CA ASN A 504 -17.86 -30.48 -1.88
C ASN A 504 -16.79 -30.95 -0.87
N GLU A 505 -15.52 -30.88 -1.25
CA GLU A 505 -14.40 -31.23 -0.38
C GLU A 505 -13.87 -30.01 0.38
N TRP A 506 -14.63 -28.89 0.34
CA TRP A 506 -14.29 -27.61 1.00
C TRP A 506 -13.11 -26.87 0.35
N GLU A 507 -12.85 -27.12 -0.91
CA GLU A 507 -11.82 -26.43 -1.66
C GLU A 507 -12.39 -25.22 -2.39
N PHE A 508 -11.76 -24.08 -2.17
CA PHE A 508 -12.04 -22.85 -2.90
C PHE A 508 -10.91 -22.56 -3.89
N SER A 509 -11.25 -22.27 -5.12
CA SER A 509 -10.29 -21.89 -6.15
C SER A 509 -10.84 -20.78 -7.03
N THR A 510 -9.94 -20.00 -7.63
CA THR A 510 -10.29 -18.92 -8.56
C THR A 510 -9.65 -19.16 -9.92
N VAL A 511 -10.38 -18.83 -10.99
CA VAL A 511 -9.88 -18.92 -12.37
C VAL A 511 -10.24 -17.63 -13.09
N ALA A 512 -9.23 -16.90 -13.57
CA ALA A 512 -9.46 -15.79 -14.48
C ALA A 512 -9.98 -16.31 -15.83
N ALA A 513 -10.91 -15.59 -16.46
CA ALA A 513 -11.47 -15.98 -17.75
C ALA A 513 -10.36 -16.25 -18.79
N ALA A 514 -10.43 -17.41 -19.43
CA ALA A 514 -9.46 -17.82 -20.43
C ALA A 514 -9.39 -16.80 -21.59
N GLY A 515 -8.21 -16.26 -21.85
CA GLY A 515 -7.94 -15.45 -23.05
C GLY A 515 -7.18 -14.14 -22.86
N THR A 516 -6.74 -13.78 -21.66
CA THR A 516 -6.18 -12.43 -21.44
C THR A 516 -4.87 -12.37 -20.66
N ALA A 517 -4.18 -13.46 -20.49
CA ALA A 517 -2.82 -13.40 -19.97
C ALA A 517 -1.85 -12.92 -21.06
N ALA A 518 -1.82 -11.62 -21.33
CA ALA A 518 -0.62 -11.03 -21.87
C ALA A 518 0.45 -11.12 -20.78
N PRO A 519 1.66 -11.61 -21.08
CA PRO A 519 2.74 -11.62 -20.09
C PRO A 519 3.05 -10.17 -19.76
N ILE A 520 2.69 -9.74 -18.54
CA ILE A 520 3.18 -8.50 -17.97
C ILE A 520 4.64 -8.77 -17.67
N THR A 521 5.53 -8.13 -18.40
CA THR A 521 6.96 -8.13 -18.08
C THR A 521 7.11 -7.46 -16.70
N PRO A 522 7.53 -8.18 -15.66
CA PRO A 522 7.65 -7.58 -14.35
C PRO A 522 8.83 -6.63 -14.35
N ALA A 523 8.61 -5.38 -13.97
CA ALA A 523 9.69 -4.52 -13.54
C ALA A 523 10.08 -4.94 -12.11
N GLY A 524 10.96 -5.95 -11.98
CA GLY A 524 11.49 -6.37 -10.68
C GLY A 524 11.61 -7.89 -10.51
N PRO A 525 12.35 -8.38 -9.49
CA PRO A 525 12.72 -9.79 -9.34
C PRO A 525 11.60 -10.73 -8.88
N PHE A 526 10.34 -10.31 -8.92
CA PHE A 526 9.19 -11.12 -8.52
C PHE A 526 8.28 -11.38 -9.71
N THR A 527 8.39 -12.55 -10.30
CA THR A 527 7.45 -13.05 -11.30
C THR A 527 6.17 -13.48 -10.57
N PRO A 528 5.00 -12.88 -10.82
CA PRO A 528 3.75 -13.44 -10.31
C PRO A 528 3.50 -14.78 -11.01
N PRO A 529 2.99 -15.78 -10.29
CA PRO A 529 2.62 -17.03 -10.93
C PRO A 529 1.50 -16.76 -11.94
N THR A 530 1.76 -17.11 -13.17
CA THR A 530 0.70 -17.22 -14.18
C THR A 530 -0.25 -18.34 -13.76
N THR A 531 -1.51 -18.02 -13.55
CA THR A 531 -2.69 -18.86 -13.80
C THR A 531 -3.33 -19.72 -12.73
N LEU A 532 -2.92 -19.82 -11.51
CA LEU A 532 -3.78 -20.49 -10.52
C LEU A 532 -3.52 -19.89 -9.13
N VAL A 533 -4.52 -19.23 -8.57
CA VAL A 533 -4.53 -19.01 -7.13
C VAL A 533 -4.67 -20.39 -6.47
N PRO A 534 -3.78 -20.76 -5.54
CA PRO A 534 -3.78 -22.10 -4.96
C PRO A 534 -5.14 -22.42 -4.34
N VAL A 535 -5.53 -23.66 -4.50
CA VAL A 535 -6.66 -24.25 -3.79
C VAL A 535 -6.43 -24.10 -2.29
N THR A 536 -7.40 -23.52 -1.60
CA THR A 536 -7.32 -23.32 -0.15
C THR A 536 -8.53 -23.93 0.54
N TYR A 537 -8.30 -24.65 1.61
CA TYR A 537 -9.35 -25.27 2.43
C TYR A 537 -10.12 -24.21 3.21
N VAL A 538 -11.45 -24.16 3.03
CA VAL A 538 -12.37 -23.38 3.86
C VAL A 538 -13.47 -24.30 4.35
N LYS A 539 -13.35 -24.77 5.55
CA LYS A 539 -14.40 -25.56 6.16
C LYS A 539 -15.32 -24.64 6.96
N SER A 540 -16.47 -24.29 6.37
CA SER A 540 -17.55 -23.66 7.14
C SER A 540 -17.99 -24.60 8.26
N GLY A 541 -18.17 -24.07 9.46
CA GLY A 541 -18.77 -24.80 10.59
C GLY A 541 -20.29 -25.01 10.43
N THR A 542 -20.87 -24.49 9.33
CA THR A 542 -22.30 -24.55 9.00
C THR A 542 -22.48 -25.12 7.61
N ASP A 543 -23.70 -25.53 7.27
CA ASP A 543 -24.05 -25.91 5.89
C ASP A 543 -24.19 -24.71 4.94
N MET A 544 -23.78 -23.52 5.38
CA MET A 544 -23.78 -22.30 4.60
C MET A 544 -22.38 -21.92 4.15
N PHE A 545 -22.29 -21.39 2.95
CA PHE A 545 -21.07 -20.87 2.36
C PHE A 545 -21.34 -19.48 1.77
N LYS A 546 -20.48 -18.52 2.07
CA LYS A 546 -20.62 -17.13 1.62
C LYS A 546 -19.43 -16.70 0.78
N ILE A 547 -19.69 -16.08 -0.35
CA ILE A 547 -18.71 -15.34 -1.14
C ILE A 547 -19.15 -13.87 -1.22
N GLU A 548 -18.23 -12.98 -0.89
CA GLU A 548 -18.39 -11.55 -1.09
C GLU A 548 -17.26 -11.06 -2.01
N ALA A 549 -17.57 -10.20 -3.00
CA ALA A 549 -16.57 -9.71 -3.93
C ALA A 549 -16.80 -8.24 -4.29
N ILE A 550 -15.71 -7.50 -4.38
CA ILE A 550 -15.68 -6.12 -4.89
C ILE A 550 -14.87 -6.15 -6.18
N VAL A 551 -15.49 -5.72 -7.29
CA VAL A 551 -14.83 -5.61 -8.58
C VAL A 551 -14.82 -4.15 -9.01
N ASP A 552 -13.64 -3.65 -9.32
CA ASP A 552 -13.43 -2.33 -9.88
C ASP A 552 -12.83 -2.45 -11.30
N LYS A 553 -12.19 -1.45 -11.83
CA LYS A 553 -11.63 -1.42 -13.20
C LYS A 553 -10.81 -2.68 -13.52
N ASN A 554 -9.69 -2.84 -12.86
CA ASN A 554 -8.78 -3.98 -13.02
C ASN A 554 -8.46 -4.68 -11.68
N ILE A 555 -9.28 -4.45 -10.65
CA ILE A 555 -9.09 -4.99 -9.30
C ILE A 555 -10.27 -5.88 -8.96
N ILE A 556 -10.00 -7.02 -8.36
CA ILE A 556 -11.00 -7.84 -7.69
C ILE A 556 -10.50 -8.22 -6.29
N GLU A 557 -11.33 -7.94 -5.30
CA GLU A 557 -11.16 -8.42 -3.92
C GLU A 557 -12.26 -9.40 -3.58
N ILE A 558 -11.90 -10.52 -2.94
CA ILE A 558 -12.80 -11.64 -2.66
C ILE A 558 -12.65 -12.01 -1.19
N TYR A 559 -13.77 -12.11 -0.53
CA TYR A 559 -13.90 -12.48 0.88
C TYR A 559 -14.77 -13.72 0.98
N VAL A 560 -14.24 -14.81 1.54
CA VAL A 560 -14.97 -16.08 1.69
C VAL A 560 -15.28 -16.29 3.15
N ASN A 561 -16.53 -16.65 3.47
CA ASN A 561 -17.04 -16.89 4.82
C ASN A 561 -16.73 -15.73 5.77
N ASP A 562 -17.10 -14.48 5.35
CA ASP A 562 -16.81 -13.26 6.10
C ASP A 562 -15.33 -13.08 6.43
N GLY A 563 -14.46 -13.32 5.46
CA GLY A 563 -13.03 -13.06 5.54
C GLY A 563 -12.18 -14.20 6.11
N GLU A 564 -12.71 -15.41 6.33
CA GLU A 564 -11.86 -16.57 6.67
C GLU A 564 -10.78 -16.80 5.61
N LEU A 565 -11.10 -16.51 4.34
CA LEU A 565 -10.13 -16.32 3.27
C LEU A 565 -10.33 -14.95 2.61
N TYR A 566 -9.23 -14.36 2.27
CA TYR A 566 -9.18 -13.09 1.54
C TYR A 566 -8.26 -13.22 0.34
N TYR A 567 -8.68 -12.64 -0.78
CA TYR A 567 -7.91 -12.55 -2.01
C TYR A 567 -8.00 -11.13 -2.57
N ALA A 568 -6.87 -10.57 -2.93
CA ALA A 568 -6.78 -9.39 -3.79
C ALA A 568 -6.00 -9.76 -5.05
N THR A 569 -6.48 -9.43 -6.23
CA THR A 569 -5.80 -9.75 -7.48
C THR A 569 -6.23 -8.83 -8.63
N LEU A 570 -5.49 -8.90 -9.76
CA LEU A 570 -5.86 -8.21 -10.98
C LEU A 570 -7.08 -8.89 -11.63
N PHE A 571 -8.00 -8.06 -12.07
CA PHE A 571 -9.08 -8.45 -12.97
C PHE A 571 -8.63 -8.21 -14.43
N ASN A 572 -8.03 -9.21 -15.05
CA ASN A 572 -7.48 -9.11 -16.41
C ASN A 572 -8.45 -9.61 -17.50
N GLY A 573 -9.68 -9.98 -17.13
CA GLY A 573 -10.67 -10.57 -18.03
C GLY A 573 -11.52 -9.53 -18.77
N LYS A 574 -12.08 -9.95 -19.92
CA LYS A 574 -13.14 -9.19 -20.58
C LYS A 574 -14.42 -9.31 -19.75
N LYS A 575 -14.88 -8.21 -19.21
CA LYS A 575 -16.10 -8.17 -18.39
C LYS A 575 -17.33 -8.60 -19.20
N THR A 576 -18.07 -9.57 -18.68
CA THR A 576 -19.23 -10.19 -19.36
C THR A 576 -20.55 -9.43 -19.17
N GLY A 577 -20.62 -8.49 -18.21
CA GLY A 577 -21.86 -7.76 -17.88
C GLY A 577 -22.88 -8.61 -17.13
N LYS A 578 -22.46 -9.69 -16.46
CA LYS A 578 -23.34 -10.54 -15.63
C LYS A 578 -22.59 -11.11 -14.43
N VAL A 579 -23.36 -11.41 -13.40
CA VAL A 579 -22.97 -12.28 -12.28
C VAL A 579 -23.83 -13.53 -12.34
N GLU A 580 -23.22 -14.71 -12.30
CA GLU A 580 -23.91 -15.97 -12.55
C GLU A 580 -23.47 -17.05 -11.57
N ALA A 581 -24.43 -17.68 -10.90
CA ALA A 581 -24.21 -18.90 -10.13
C ALA A 581 -24.63 -20.13 -10.94
N SER A 582 -23.73 -21.10 -11.08
CA SER A 582 -23.95 -22.33 -11.85
C SER A 582 -23.34 -23.53 -11.16
N VAL A 583 -23.89 -24.71 -11.43
CA VAL A 583 -23.36 -26.00 -10.97
C VAL A 583 -22.38 -26.55 -12.01
N ARG A 584 -21.16 -26.91 -11.58
CA ARG A 584 -20.21 -27.58 -12.46
C ARG A 584 -20.60 -29.03 -12.69
N THR A 585 -20.71 -29.43 -13.95
CA THR A 585 -20.79 -30.84 -14.33
C THR A 585 -19.39 -31.44 -14.19
N GLY A 586 -19.19 -32.29 -13.18
CA GLY A 586 -17.89 -32.95 -12.95
C GLY A 586 -17.46 -33.79 -14.15
N GLY A 587 -16.25 -33.54 -14.66
CA GLY A 587 -15.57 -34.40 -15.64
C GLY A 587 -15.04 -35.69 -15.04
N GLY A 588 -15.85 -36.47 -14.32
CA GLY A 588 -15.52 -37.77 -13.77
C GLY A 588 -16.15 -38.85 -14.64
N GLY A 589 -15.35 -39.60 -15.41
CA GLY A 589 -15.76 -40.75 -16.18
C GLY A 589 -16.27 -41.92 -15.30
N GLY A 590 -17.55 -41.90 -15.01
CA GLY A 590 -18.26 -42.98 -14.35
C GLY A 590 -19.74 -42.86 -14.64
N GLY A 591 -20.27 -43.75 -15.49
CA GLY A 591 -21.64 -43.73 -16.00
C GLY A 591 -22.71 -43.94 -14.92
N GLY A 592 -23.02 -42.88 -14.17
CA GLY A 592 -24.16 -42.80 -13.28
C GLY A 592 -25.28 -42.00 -13.93
N ARG A 593 -26.34 -42.69 -14.31
CA ARG A 593 -27.55 -42.10 -14.89
C ARG A 593 -28.19 -41.09 -13.93
N GLY A 594 -28.27 -39.81 -14.32
CA GLY A 594 -29.48 -39.04 -14.10
C GLY A 594 -29.72 -38.36 -12.76
N ILE A 595 -28.76 -38.24 -11.86
CA ILE A 595 -28.94 -37.41 -10.66
C ILE A 595 -28.66 -35.96 -11.08
N LYS A 596 -29.71 -35.14 -11.20
CA LYS A 596 -29.55 -33.70 -11.36
C LYS A 596 -28.97 -33.13 -10.06
N ARG A 597 -27.68 -32.88 -10.08
CA ARG A 597 -27.00 -32.20 -8.96
C ARG A 597 -27.55 -30.79 -8.82
N LYS A 598 -27.83 -30.37 -7.62
CA LYS A 598 -28.42 -29.07 -7.32
C LYS A 598 -27.68 -28.35 -6.20
N TYR A 599 -27.79 -27.05 -6.21
CA TYR A 599 -27.35 -26.16 -5.16
C TYR A 599 -28.48 -25.16 -4.83
N ILE A 600 -28.51 -24.61 -3.65
CA ILE A 600 -29.46 -23.56 -3.30
C ILE A 600 -28.69 -22.26 -3.10
N VAL A 601 -28.99 -21.28 -3.92
CA VAL A 601 -28.63 -19.89 -3.66
C VAL A 601 -29.62 -19.35 -2.65
N LYS A 602 -29.19 -19.27 -1.40
CA LYS A 602 -30.02 -18.71 -0.32
C LYS A 602 -30.25 -17.23 -0.54
N LYS A 603 -29.21 -16.51 -0.92
CA LYS A 603 -29.26 -15.11 -1.27
C LYS A 603 -28.12 -14.78 -2.25
N MET A 604 -28.41 -14.02 -3.28
CA MET A 604 -27.39 -13.40 -4.11
C MET A 604 -27.81 -11.95 -4.38
N GLU A 605 -26.97 -11.03 -3.93
CA GLU A 605 -27.12 -9.60 -4.10
C GLU A 605 -26.00 -9.07 -5.00
N VAL A 606 -26.37 -8.21 -5.92
CA VAL A 606 -25.43 -7.50 -6.77
C VAL A 606 -25.78 -6.02 -6.77
N HIS A 607 -24.81 -5.20 -6.40
CA HIS A 607 -24.95 -3.76 -6.34
C HIS A 607 -23.94 -3.13 -7.30
N GLU A 608 -24.39 -2.28 -8.21
CA GLU A 608 -23.47 -1.35 -8.85
C GLU A 608 -23.04 -0.31 -7.83
N LEU A 609 -21.80 0.18 -7.94
CA LEU A 609 -21.24 1.14 -6.99
C LEU A 609 -21.12 2.53 -7.62
N LYS A 610 -21.43 3.55 -6.83
CA LYS A 610 -21.09 4.94 -7.14
C LYS A 610 -19.58 5.11 -7.03
N SER A 611 -19.05 6.09 -7.73
CA SER A 611 -17.65 6.49 -7.59
C SER A 611 -17.38 7.16 -6.23
N ILE A 612 -16.21 6.90 -5.67
CA ILE A 612 -15.71 7.64 -4.49
C ILE A 612 -15.14 9.01 -4.86
N TRP A 613 -14.99 9.29 -6.14
CA TRP A 613 -14.44 10.54 -6.65
C TRP A 613 -15.53 11.60 -6.85
N PRO A 614 -15.19 12.89 -6.72
CA PRO A 614 -16.16 13.97 -6.93
C PRO A 614 -16.83 13.89 -8.30
N GLU A 615 -18.16 14.06 -8.33
CA GLU A 615 -18.89 14.38 -9.56
C GLU A 615 -18.60 15.86 -9.89
N ASN A 616 -17.90 16.14 -10.99
CA ASN A 616 -17.63 17.52 -11.46
C ASN A 616 -18.70 18.01 -12.43
#